data_3d2608e5e3eb67f755fec4d730e01bf6
#
_entry.id   3d2608e5e3eb67f755fec4d730e01bf6
#
_cell.length_a   1.000
_cell.length_b   1.000
_cell.length_c   1.000
_cell.angle_alpha   90.00
_cell.angle_beta   90.00
_cell.angle_gamma   90.00
#
_symmetry.space_group_name_H-M   'P 1'
#
loop_
_entity.id
_entity.type
_entity.pdbx_description
1 polymer ?
#
loop_
_entity_poly.entity_id
_entity_poly.type
_entity_poly.pdbx_seq_one_letter_code
_entity_poly.pdbx_strand_id
1 'polypeptide(L)'
;VAKFSFNNTLEWQKNFGGSEDDRAADIVQTLDGGFAVLGFSKSSDRDVSANAGSQDFWLVKLSNNGTLVWEKNFGFSGRDYGTTLLETQEGGLLITGVLDVSASNGQGNARTTVVNHAGGDFWALKLTSGGDLEWSKYYGGSFTDTPLGVIQTVDNGFILVGSSDSNDVDIKNNKGSYDFWVIKI
;
A
#
# COMPACT_ATOMS: atom_id res chain seq x y z
N VAL A 1 -13.10 3.52 -11.13
CA VAL A 1 -12.49 2.56 -12.07
C VAL A 1 -13.37 2.44 -13.30
N ALA A 2 -12.76 2.44 -14.48
CA ALA A 2 -13.47 2.20 -15.74
C ALA A 2 -12.66 1.23 -16.60
N LYS A 3 -13.37 0.31 -17.27
CA LYS A 3 -12.77 -0.63 -18.20
C LYS A 3 -13.28 -0.36 -19.61
N PHE A 4 -12.34 -0.22 -20.51
CA PHE A 4 -12.59 -0.08 -21.94
C PHE A 4 -12.09 -1.30 -22.69
N SER A 5 -12.80 -1.70 -23.73
CA SER A 5 -12.34 -2.72 -24.68
C SER A 5 -11.15 -2.19 -25.51
N PHE A 6 -10.49 -3.08 -26.24
CA PHE A 6 -9.45 -2.71 -27.21
C PHE A 6 -9.92 -1.64 -28.23
N ASN A 7 -11.20 -1.62 -28.58
CA ASN A 7 -11.80 -0.66 -29.50
C ASN A 7 -12.29 0.62 -28.81
N ASN A 8 -11.82 0.94 -27.61
CA ASN A 8 -12.23 2.09 -26.82
C ASN A 8 -13.73 2.16 -26.47
N THR A 9 -14.42 1.02 -26.47
CA THR A 9 -15.81 0.94 -26.00
C THR A 9 -15.83 0.75 -24.50
N LEU A 10 -16.59 1.56 -23.78
CA LEU A 10 -16.79 1.39 -22.33
C LEU A 10 -17.49 0.06 -22.06
N GLU A 11 -16.82 -0.85 -21.35
CA GLU A 11 -17.41 -2.11 -20.90
C GLU A 11 -18.16 -1.93 -19.58
N TRP A 12 -17.52 -1.26 -18.62
CA TRP A 12 -18.15 -0.89 -17.35
C TRP A 12 -17.40 0.28 -16.68
N GLN A 13 -18.10 0.94 -15.79
CA GLN A 13 -17.58 2.00 -14.91
C GLN A 13 -18.17 1.85 -13.52
N LYS A 14 -17.36 2.01 -12.49
CA LYS A 14 -17.73 1.95 -11.07
C LYS A 14 -16.97 3.02 -10.28
N ASN A 15 -17.68 3.62 -9.31
CA ASN A 15 -17.11 4.48 -8.29
C ASN A 15 -17.21 3.75 -6.96
N PHE A 16 -16.19 3.87 -6.14
CA PHE A 16 -16.10 3.29 -4.80
C PHE A 16 -15.62 4.37 -3.85
N GLY A 17 -16.15 4.38 -2.63
CA GLY A 17 -15.79 5.31 -1.58
C GLY A 17 -16.92 5.53 -0.58
N GLY A 18 -16.65 6.40 0.38
CA GLY A 18 -17.62 6.84 1.36
C GLY A 18 -17.97 8.32 1.24
N SER A 19 -18.20 8.98 2.37
CA SER A 19 -18.60 10.39 2.41
C SER A 19 -17.41 11.37 2.44
N GLU A 20 -16.20 10.87 2.72
CA GLU A 20 -15.00 11.68 2.83
C GLU A 20 -14.08 11.48 1.59
N ASP A 21 -12.82 11.91 1.69
CA ASP A 21 -11.84 11.85 0.59
C ASP A 21 -11.26 10.44 0.46
N ASP A 22 -11.55 9.78 -0.67
CA ASP A 22 -11.07 8.44 -1.02
C ASP A 22 -10.34 8.50 -2.36
N ARG A 23 -9.10 8.04 -2.42
CA ARG A 23 -8.28 8.14 -3.63
C ARG A 23 -7.57 6.85 -3.95
N ALA A 24 -7.65 6.43 -5.22
CA ALA A 24 -6.85 5.35 -5.77
C ALA A 24 -5.47 5.86 -6.19
N ALA A 25 -4.45 5.04 -5.95
CA ALA A 25 -3.06 5.29 -6.35
C ALA A 25 -2.61 4.29 -7.42
N ASP A 26 -2.96 3.01 -7.29
CA ASP A 26 -2.48 1.96 -8.18
C ASP A 26 -3.53 0.86 -8.39
N ILE A 27 -3.38 0.10 -9.49
CA ILE A 27 -4.27 -0.99 -9.88
C ILE A 27 -3.50 -2.10 -10.56
N VAL A 28 -3.83 -3.36 -10.23
CA VAL A 28 -3.32 -4.55 -10.93
C VAL A 28 -4.47 -5.45 -11.37
N GLN A 29 -4.33 -6.07 -12.53
CA GLN A 29 -5.20 -7.19 -12.89
C GLN A 29 -4.72 -8.44 -12.18
N THR A 30 -5.64 -9.16 -11.53
CA THR A 30 -5.33 -10.39 -10.79
C THR A 30 -5.51 -11.65 -11.64
N LEU A 31 -4.82 -12.75 -11.26
CA LEU A 31 -4.81 -14.02 -12.00
C LEU A 31 -6.21 -14.62 -12.18
N ASP A 32 -7.16 -14.29 -11.32
CA ASP A 32 -8.57 -14.68 -11.46
C ASP A 32 -9.33 -13.83 -12.51
N GLY A 33 -8.63 -12.93 -13.20
CA GLY A 33 -9.20 -12.02 -14.20
C GLY A 33 -9.88 -10.78 -13.61
N GLY A 34 -9.92 -10.65 -12.29
CA GLY A 34 -10.41 -9.47 -11.57
C GLY A 34 -9.37 -8.36 -11.46
N PHE A 35 -9.55 -7.45 -10.51
CA PHE A 35 -8.66 -6.32 -10.28
C PHE A 35 -8.49 -6.09 -8.78
N ALA A 36 -7.28 -5.68 -8.37
CA ALA A 36 -7.04 -5.10 -7.05
C ALA A 36 -6.68 -3.62 -7.23
N VAL A 37 -7.28 -2.76 -6.44
CA VAL A 37 -7.08 -1.30 -6.46
C VAL A 37 -6.62 -0.86 -5.08
N LEU A 38 -5.51 -0.16 -5.01
CA LEU A 38 -4.94 0.36 -3.77
C LEU A 38 -4.95 1.88 -3.77
N GLY A 39 -5.11 2.45 -2.60
CA GLY A 39 -4.98 3.88 -2.35
C GLY A 39 -5.14 4.19 -0.88
N PHE A 40 -5.90 5.21 -0.57
CA PHE A 40 -6.30 5.52 0.80
C PHE A 40 -7.76 5.91 0.89
N SER A 41 -8.31 5.79 2.10
CA SER A 41 -9.64 6.29 2.46
C SER A 41 -9.57 7.10 3.76
N LYS A 42 -10.40 8.15 3.83
CA LYS A 42 -10.75 8.87 5.07
C LYS A 42 -12.13 8.51 5.57
N SER A 43 -12.87 7.77 4.78
CA SER A 43 -14.25 7.37 5.06
C SER A 43 -14.32 6.20 6.04
N SER A 44 -15.48 6.05 6.67
CA SER A 44 -15.85 4.90 7.49
C SER A 44 -17.32 4.51 7.26
N ASP A 45 -17.80 4.75 6.05
CA ASP A 45 -19.19 4.49 5.63
C ASP A 45 -19.27 4.02 4.19
N ARG A 46 -20.45 3.59 3.74
CA ARG A 46 -20.79 3.11 2.40
C ARG A 46 -19.93 1.91 1.98
N ASP A 47 -19.00 2.11 1.02
CA ASP A 47 -18.11 1.04 0.53
C ASP A 47 -16.88 0.83 1.42
N VAL A 48 -16.68 1.67 2.44
CA VAL A 48 -15.52 1.65 3.36
C VAL A 48 -15.99 1.18 4.73
N SER A 49 -15.53 0.01 5.16
CA SER A 49 -16.02 -0.61 6.40
C SER A 49 -15.41 -0.02 7.66
N ALA A 50 -14.21 0.54 7.58
CA ALA A 50 -13.49 1.08 8.73
C ALA A 50 -12.41 2.10 8.33
N ASN A 51 -12.02 2.94 9.30
CA ASN A 51 -10.84 3.81 9.24
C ASN A 51 -10.34 3.97 10.68
N ALA A 52 -9.06 3.71 10.91
CA ALA A 52 -8.46 3.77 12.25
C ALA A 52 -7.81 5.13 12.54
N GLY A 53 -7.59 5.95 11.52
CA GLY A 53 -6.87 7.20 11.63
C GLY A 53 -7.44 8.37 10.85
N SER A 54 -6.58 9.25 10.42
CA SER A 54 -6.96 10.35 9.54
C SER A 54 -7.07 9.91 8.08
N GLN A 55 -6.32 8.90 7.69
CA GLN A 55 -6.45 8.16 6.43
C GLN A 55 -5.70 6.84 6.55
N ASP A 56 -6.28 5.78 6.00
CA ASP A 56 -5.72 4.43 6.00
C ASP A 56 -5.55 3.91 4.58
N PHE A 57 -4.62 2.95 4.36
CA PHE A 57 -4.62 2.18 3.11
C PHE A 57 -6.00 1.61 2.88
N TRP A 58 -6.50 1.78 1.69
CA TRP A 58 -7.74 1.16 1.25
C TRP A 58 -7.47 0.26 0.04
N LEU A 59 -7.74 -1.02 0.21
CA LEU A 59 -7.56 -2.04 -0.80
C LEU A 59 -8.92 -2.61 -1.21
N VAL A 60 -9.22 -2.52 -2.50
CA VAL A 60 -10.50 -2.96 -3.08
C VAL A 60 -10.23 -4.07 -4.08
N LYS A 61 -10.85 -5.22 -3.90
CA LYS A 61 -10.85 -6.34 -4.86
C LYS A 61 -12.13 -6.34 -5.67
N LEU A 62 -11.97 -6.33 -6.98
CA LEU A 62 -13.06 -6.35 -7.93
C LEU A 62 -13.02 -7.64 -8.75
N SER A 63 -14.19 -8.13 -9.15
CA SER A 63 -14.31 -9.16 -10.17
C SER A 63 -14.01 -8.59 -11.58
N ASN A 64 -13.94 -9.43 -12.59
CA ASN A 64 -13.67 -9.05 -13.97
C ASN A 64 -14.70 -8.08 -14.59
N ASN A 65 -15.93 -8.05 -14.05
CA ASN A 65 -17.01 -7.14 -14.45
C ASN A 65 -17.14 -5.89 -13.56
N GLY A 66 -16.15 -5.65 -12.67
CA GLY A 66 -16.10 -4.49 -11.79
C GLY A 66 -17.01 -4.58 -10.56
N THR A 67 -17.54 -5.76 -10.22
CA THR A 67 -18.29 -5.93 -8.97
C THR A 67 -17.35 -6.01 -7.79
N LEU A 68 -17.65 -5.31 -6.71
CA LEU A 68 -16.91 -5.39 -5.44
C LEU A 68 -16.99 -6.81 -4.90
N VAL A 69 -15.84 -7.44 -4.69
CA VAL A 69 -15.70 -8.78 -4.08
C VAL A 69 -15.44 -8.64 -2.58
N TRP A 70 -14.45 -7.83 -2.23
CA TRP A 70 -14.14 -7.45 -0.85
C TRP A 70 -13.36 -6.12 -0.84
N GLU A 71 -13.34 -5.47 0.31
CA GLU A 71 -12.48 -4.35 0.60
C GLU A 71 -11.82 -4.52 1.98
N LYS A 72 -10.66 -3.91 2.18
CA LYS A 72 -9.94 -3.95 3.45
C LYS A 72 -9.18 -2.66 3.67
N ASN A 73 -9.13 -2.25 4.94
CA ASN A 73 -8.37 -1.11 5.41
C ASN A 73 -7.18 -1.58 6.23
N PHE A 74 -6.05 -0.90 6.07
CA PHE A 74 -4.85 -1.13 6.86
C PHE A 74 -4.27 0.22 7.27
N GLY A 75 -4.13 0.43 8.57
CA GLY A 75 -3.62 1.67 9.12
C GLY A 75 -3.76 1.74 10.62
N PHE A 76 -3.32 2.85 11.16
CA PHE A 76 -3.37 3.18 12.59
C PHE A 76 -3.87 4.61 12.76
N SER A 77 -3.57 5.28 13.88
CA SER A 77 -4.12 6.60 14.19
C SER A 77 -3.59 7.75 13.33
N GLY A 78 -2.64 7.52 12.44
CA GLY A 78 -1.96 8.53 11.64
C GLY A 78 -2.51 8.73 10.24
N ARG A 79 -1.58 9.09 9.35
CA ARG A 79 -1.80 9.22 7.91
C ARG A 79 -1.07 8.09 7.19
N ASP A 80 -1.81 7.03 6.94
CA ASP A 80 -1.30 5.85 6.27
C ASP A 80 -1.90 5.78 4.86
N TYR A 81 -1.07 5.70 3.81
CA TYR A 81 -1.58 5.70 2.44
C TYR A 81 -0.81 4.77 1.52
N GLY A 82 -1.57 3.98 0.76
CA GLY A 82 -1.02 3.07 -0.24
C GLY A 82 -0.55 3.83 -1.48
N THR A 83 0.59 3.40 -2.05
CA THR A 83 1.18 4.00 -3.25
C THR A 83 1.30 3.02 -4.40
N THR A 84 1.64 1.75 -4.15
CA THR A 84 1.83 0.74 -5.20
C THR A 84 1.50 -0.66 -4.71
N LEU A 85 1.07 -1.51 -5.64
CA LEU A 85 0.75 -2.90 -5.35
C LEU A 85 1.21 -3.82 -6.50
N LEU A 86 1.36 -5.10 -6.18
CA LEU A 86 1.50 -6.17 -7.17
C LEU A 86 0.75 -7.43 -6.71
N GLU A 87 0.34 -8.26 -7.65
CA GLU A 87 -0.02 -9.63 -7.36
C GLU A 87 1.24 -10.50 -7.37
N THR A 88 1.40 -11.30 -6.32
CA THR A 88 2.56 -12.19 -6.21
C THR A 88 2.38 -13.45 -7.06
N GLN A 89 3.47 -14.15 -7.35
CA GLN A 89 3.44 -15.37 -8.16
C GLN A 89 2.54 -16.47 -7.56
N GLU A 90 2.34 -16.42 -6.24
CA GLU A 90 1.46 -17.35 -5.51
C GLU A 90 -0.01 -16.91 -5.51
N GLY A 91 -0.34 -15.80 -6.17
CA GLY A 91 -1.70 -15.24 -6.23
C GLY A 91 -2.12 -14.42 -5.01
N GLY A 92 -1.21 -14.12 -4.08
CA GLY A 92 -1.43 -13.14 -3.02
C GLY A 92 -1.16 -11.71 -3.50
N LEU A 93 -1.21 -10.75 -2.61
CA LEU A 93 -0.91 -9.35 -2.92
C LEU A 93 0.24 -8.84 -2.04
N LEU A 94 1.10 -8.02 -2.62
CA LEU A 94 1.97 -7.15 -1.86
C LEU A 94 1.52 -5.71 -2.10
N ILE A 95 1.15 -5.02 -1.03
CA ILE A 95 0.79 -3.61 -1.07
C ILE A 95 1.84 -2.79 -0.32
N THR A 96 2.18 -1.64 -0.85
CA THR A 96 3.16 -0.75 -0.21
C THR A 96 2.68 0.69 -0.20
N GLY A 97 3.22 1.46 0.71
CA GLY A 97 2.91 2.88 0.87
C GLY A 97 3.61 3.45 2.09
N VAL A 98 3.08 4.51 2.62
CA VAL A 98 3.64 5.22 3.76
C VAL A 98 2.85 4.90 5.02
N LEU A 99 3.53 4.49 6.08
CA LEU A 99 3.02 4.38 7.45
C LEU A 99 3.48 5.59 8.25
N ASP A 100 2.58 6.28 8.92
CA ASP A 100 2.94 7.25 9.97
C ASP A 100 3.38 6.50 11.23
N VAL A 101 4.68 6.22 11.32
CA VAL A 101 5.25 5.43 12.43
C VAL A 101 5.08 6.13 13.77
N SER A 102 5.17 7.45 13.79
CA SER A 102 4.98 8.23 15.02
C SER A 102 3.57 8.06 15.57
N ALA A 103 2.56 8.15 14.74
CA ALA A 103 1.16 7.99 15.13
C ALA A 103 0.78 6.53 15.38
N SER A 104 1.45 5.57 14.73
CA SER A 104 1.21 4.13 14.95
C SER A 104 1.76 3.62 16.29
N ASN A 105 2.56 4.41 17.03
CA ASN A 105 3.31 3.98 18.21
C ASN A 105 4.23 2.77 17.91
N GLY A 106 4.82 2.73 16.73
CA GLY A 106 5.70 1.64 16.29
C GLY A 106 4.99 0.34 15.91
N GLN A 107 3.66 0.36 15.80
CA GLN A 107 2.90 -0.78 15.27
C GLN A 107 3.11 -0.91 13.75
N GLY A 108 2.74 -2.04 13.19
CA GLY A 108 2.88 -2.30 11.74
C GLY A 108 4.17 -2.99 11.35
N ASN A 109 5.01 -3.36 12.31
CA ASN A 109 6.26 -4.08 12.06
C ASN A 109 6.39 -5.30 12.98
N ALA A 110 6.71 -6.46 12.40
CA ALA A 110 7.04 -7.67 13.13
C ALA A 110 8.46 -7.62 13.80
N ARG A 111 9.22 -6.56 13.58
CA ARG A 111 10.53 -6.37 14.23
C ARG A 111 10.33 -6.08 15.72
N THR A 112 11.11 -6.74 16.57
CA THR A 112 11.01 -6.63 18.03
C THR A 112 11.72 -5.41 18.62
N THR A 113 12.38 -4.60 17.83
CA THR A 113 13.09 -3.39 18.27
C THR A 113 12.54 -2.17 17.54
N VAL A 114 11.74 -1.39 18.24
CA VAL A 114 11.39 -0.02 17.83
C VAL A 114 12.66 0.83 18.01
N VAL A 115 13.36 1.09 16.94
CA VAL A 115 14.47 2.05 16.91
C VAL A 115 13.89 3.32 16.32
N ASN A 116 14.13 4.46 16.89
CA ASN A 116 13.76 5.83 16.57
C ASN A 116 13.28 6.14 15.13
N HIS A 117 12.32 5.37 14.65
CA HIS A 117 11.58 5.70 13.43
C HIS A 117 10.61 6.84 13.73
N ALA A 118 10.50 7.78 12.83
CA ALA A 118 9.56 8.89 12.91
C ALA A 118 9.16 9.35 11.50
N GLY A 119 8.13 10.16 11.40
CA GLY A 119 7.62 10.57 10.09
C GLY A 119 6.90 9.43 9.39
N GLY A 120 7.04 9.38 8.08
CA GLY A 120 6.44 8.35 7.23
C GLY A 120 7.50 7.39 6.70
N ASP A 121 7.32 6.09 6.92
CA ASP A 121 8.24 5.05 6.48
C ASP A 121 7.63 4.20 5.34
N PHE A 122 8.49 3.55 4.55
CA PHE A 122 8.06 2.51 3.62
C PHE A 122 7.33 1.41 4.38
N TRP A 123 6.07 1.23 4.16
CA TRP A 123 5.29 0.15 4.75
C TRP A 123 4.94 -0.88 3.68
N ALA A 124 5.26 -2.14 3.95
CA ALA A 124 4.96 -3.27 3.09
C ALA A 124 4.08 -4.28 3.83
N LEU A 125 2.97 -4.66 3.22
CA LEU A 125 2.04 -5.66 3.71
C LEU A 125 1.90 -6.77 2.67
N LYS A 126 2.25 -8.00 3.05
CA LYS A 126 1.99 -9.19 2.24
C LYS A 126 0.67 -9.79 2.68
N LEU A 127 -0.19 -10.03 1.71
CA LEU A 127 -1.54 -10.53 1.91
C LEU A 127 -1.75 -11.83 1.14
N THR A 128 -2.66 -12.65 1.63
CA THR A 128 -3.22 -13.79 0.88
C THR A 128 -4.06 -13.28 -0.30
N SER A 129 -4.49 -14.16 -1.19
CA SER A 129 -5.46 -13.84 -2.26
C SER A 129 -6.83 -13.39 -1.73
N GLY A 130 -7.18 -13.77 -0.51
CA GLY A 130 -8.38 -13.31 0.21
C GLY A 130 -8.20 -11.96 0.92
N GLY A 131 -7.00 -11.36 0.84
CA GLY A 131 -6.68 -10.09 1.51
C GLY A 131 -6.35 -10.23 2.99
N ASP A 132 -6.11 -11.44 3.52
CA ASP A 132 -5.70 -11.63 4.91
C ASP A 132 -4.20 -11.36 5.06
N LEU A 133 -3.84 -10.65 6.13
CA LEU A 133 -2.46 -10.25 6.39
C LEU A 133 -1.59 -11.46 6.73
N GLU A 134 -0.54 -11.70 5.96
CA GLU A 134 0.50 -12.70 6.24
C GLU A 134 1.64 -12.09 7.06
N TRP A 135 2.13 -10.93 6.65
CA TRP A 135 3.11 -10.14 7.39
C TRP A 135 3.06 -8.66 7.02
N SER A 136 3.53 -7.81 7.94
CA SER A 136 3.78 -6.40 7.69
C SER A 136 5.16 -5.99 8.19
N LYS A 137 5.81 -5.07 7.48
CA LYS A 137 7.11 -4.50 7.85
C LYS A 137 7.20 -3.07 7.37
N TYR A 138 7.81 -2.20 8.17
CA TYR A 138 8.20 -0.88 7.72
C TYR A 138 9.73 -0.72 7.73
N TYR A 139 10.20 0.18 6.87
CA TYR A 139 11.61 0.49 6.66
C TYR A 139 11.74 1.98 6.45
N GLY A 140 12.73 2.60 7.08
CA GLY A 140 12.92 4.04 6.99
C GLY A 140 13.85 4.58 8.05
N GLY A 141 13.68 5.84 8.40
CA GLY A 141 14.47 6.51 9.41
C GLY A 141 13.67 7.50 10.24
N SER A 142 14.26 8.64 10.55
CA SER A 142 13.61 9.66 11.39
C SER A 142 12.89 10.75 10.59
N PHE A 143 12.89 10.68 9.26
CA PHE A 143 12.20 11.61 8.37
C PHE A 143 11.21 10.88 7.44
N THR A 144 10.87 11.51 6.32
CA THR A 144 9.86 10.95 5.41
C THR A 144 10.51 10.08 4.34
N ASP A 145 10.04 8.85 4.26
CA ASP A 145 10.45 7.84 3.30
C ASP A 145 9.21 7.35 2.53
N THR A 146 9.23 7.45 1.20
CA THR A 146 8.04 7.18 0.38
C THR A 146 8.34 6.14 -0.69
N PRO A 147 7.72 4.93 -0.65
CA PRO A 147 7.85 3.93 -1.70
C PRO A 147 6.99 4.32 -2.92
N LEU A 148 7.54 4.11 -4.12
CA LEU A 148 6.92 4.48 -5.38
C LEU A 148 6.86 3.33 -6.39
N GLY A 149 7.50 2.21 -6.10
CA GLY A 149 7.49 1.05 -6.96
C GLY A 149 7.90 -0.22 -6.23
N VAL A 150 7.35 -1.35 -6.69
CA VAL A 150 7.64 -2.67 -6.14
C VAL A 150 7.67 -3.71 -7.24
N ILE A 151 8.59 -4.66 -7.13
CA ILE A 151 8.64 -5.86 -7.98
C ILE A 151 8.87 -7.10 -7.12
N GLN A 152 8.38 -8.25 -7.56
CA GLN A 152 8.78 -9.54 -7.02
C GLN A 152 10.02 -10.04 -7.76
N THR A 153 10.99 -10.58 -7.03
CA THR A 153 12.23 -11.13 -7.59
C THR A 153 12.11 -12.64 -7.81
N VAL A 154 12.99 -13.20 -8.64
CA VAL A 154 12.98 -14.63 -8.99
C VAL A 154 13.25 -15.57 -7.81
N ASP A 155 13.78 -15.06 -6.71
CA ASP A 155 14.01 -15.76 -5.45
C ASP A 155 12.85 -15.59 -4.45
N ASN A 156 11.68 -15.16 -4.95
CA ASN A 156 10.46 -14.88 -4.19
C ASN A 156 10.58 -13.75 -3.14
N GLY A 157 11.65 -12.97 -3.17
CA GLY A 157 11.76 -11.72 -2.43
C GLY A 157 11.10 -10.56 -3.16
N PHE A 158 11.25 -9.37 -2.64
CA PHE A 158 10.71 -8.15 -3.24
C PHE A 158 11.76 -7.04 -3.24
N ILE A 159 11.75 -6.21 -4.27
CA ILE A 159 12.50 -4.96 -4.30
C ILE A 159 11.49 -3.81 -4.26
N LEU A 160 11.67 -2.93 -3.29
CA LEU A 160 10.95 -1.68 -3.19
C LEU A 160 11.89 -0.54 -3.58
N VAL A 161 11.36 0.43 -4.29
CA VAL A 161 12.09 1.65 -4.68
C VAL A 161 11.28 2.88 -4.34
N GLY A 162 11.95 3.95 -3.99
CA GLY A 162 11.30 5.22 -3.71
C GLY A 162 12.30 6.30 -3.33
N SER A 163 11.90 7.23 -2.53
CA SER A 163 12.73 8.32 -2.05
C SER A 163 12.80 8.35 -0.52
N SER A 164 13.93 8.82 -0.01
CA SER A 164 14.18 8.98 1.41
C SER A 164 14.86 10.31 1.71
N ASP A 165 14.40 10.97 2.78
CA ASP A 165 15.03 12.15 3.37
C ASP A 165 15.79 11.80 4.66
N SER A 166 15.78 10.54 5.06
CA SER A 166 16.45 10.03 6.27
C SER A 166 17.93 9.72 6.03
N ASN A 167 18.73 9.77 7.08
CA ASN A 167 20.14 9.38 7.05
C ASN A 167 20.54 8.58 8.33
N ASP A 168 19.62 7.83 8.86
CA ASP A 168 19.76 7.06 10.09
C ASP A 168 18.93 5.77 10.02
N VAL A 169 18.93 5.01 11.09
CA VAL A 169 18.18 3.76 11.26
C VAL A 169 18.48 2.76 10.14
N ASP A 170 17.58 2.60 9.17
CA ASP A 170 17.75 1.68 8.03
C ASP A 170 18.50 2.33 6.85
N ILE A 171 18.66 3.65 6.84
CA ILE A 171 19.19 4.42 5.71
C ILE A 171 20.55 5.02 6.09
N LYS A 172 21.54 4.85 5.23
CA LYS A 172 22.87 5.39 5.44
C LYS A 172 23.37 6.07 4.18
N ASN A 173 24.22 7.08 4.37
CA ASN A 173 24.87 7.83 3.28
C ASN A 173 23.91 8.59 2.38
N ASN A 174 22.79 9.09 2.92
CA ASN A 174 21.98 10.09 2.25
C ASN A 174 22.87 11.30 1.91
N LYS A 175 22.73 11.84 0.70
CA LYS A 175 23.60 12.92 0.16
C LYS A 175 23.00 14.31 0.35
N GLY A 176 21.85 14.37 1.01
CA GLY A 176 21.11 15.60 1.34
C GLY A 176 19.78 15.72 0.63
N SER A 177 18.74 16.14 1.37
CA SER A 177 17.34 16.10 0.91
C SER A 177 16.94 14.68 0.45
N TYR A 178 16.05 14.54 -0.51
CA TYR A 178 15.57 13.25 -0.98
C TYR A 178 16.56 12.57 -1.93
N ASP A 179 16.98 11.36 -1.57
CA ASP A 179 17.73 10.46 -2.44
C ASP A 179 16.88 9.26 -2.86
N PHE A 180 17.27 8.58 -3.94
CA PHE A 180 16.73 7.27 -4.28
C PHE A 180 17.09 6.27 -3.18
N TRP A 181 16.08 5.55 -2.72
CA TRP A 181 16.28 4.45 -1.81
C TRP A 181 15.69 3.17 -2.38
N VAL A 182 16.51 2.12 -2.34
CA VAL A 182 16.15 0.79 -2.86
C VAL A 182 16.44 -0.24 -1.79
N ILE A 183 15.45 -1.04 -1.45
CA ILE A 183 15.58 -2.13 -0.50
C ILE A 183 15.14 -3.45 -1.11
N LYS A 184 15.82 -4.53 -0.74
CA LYS A 184 15.38 -5.90 -1.00
C LYS A 184 14.92 -6.52 0.32
N ILE A 185 13.73 -7.16 0.29
CA ILE A 185 13.09 -7.83 1.41
C ILE A 185 12.70 -9.25 1.06
#